data_4a0d06a105f667b0e0d811220023ec5e
#
_entry.id   4a0d06a105f667b0e0d811220023ec5e
#
_cell.length_a   1.000
_cell.length_b   1.000
_cell.length_c   1.000
_cell.angle_alpha   90.00
_cell.angle_beta   90.00
_cell.angle_gamma   90.00
#
_symmetry.space_group_name_H-M   'P 1'
#
loop_
_entity.id
_entity.type
_entity.pdbx_description
1 polymer ?
#
loop_
_entity_poly.entity_id
_entity_poly.type
_entity_poly.pdbx_seq_one_letter_code
_entity_poly.pdbx_strand_id
1 'polypeptide(L)'
;HDGLALREAVARDLKRLEQGEIGVVETAQRWANDELADARLRHAADLALEQAGRIGLTDPARLNKLATWFDAANRTRDLLRTTVRADLAMVELLLAWAGSDRGRAVGARRG
;
A
#
# COMPACT_ATOMS: atom_id res chain seq x y z
N HIS A 1 10.85 -3.56 -19.19
CA HIS A 1 11.61 -2.37 -19.01
C HIS A 1 11.60 -1.95 -17.55
N ASP A 2 12.19 -0.81 -17.25
CA ASP A 2 12.33 -0.40 -15.86
C ASP A 2 10.98 -0.27 -15.15
N GLY A 3 9.97 0.24 -15.84
CA GLY A 3 8.65 0.39 -15.25
C GLY A 3 8.02 -0.93 -14.84
N LEU A 4 8.19 -1.95 -15.67
CA LEU A 4 7.65 -3.26 -15.37
C LEU A 4 8.38 -3.90 -14.20
N ALA A 5 9.70 -3.78 -14.15
CA ALA A 5 10.48 -4.32 -13.04
C ALA A 5 10.11 -3.65 -11.72
N LEU A 6 9.89 -2.33 -11.76
CA LEU A 6 9.49 -1.60 -10.57
C LEU A 6 8.10 -2.03 -10.10
N ARG A 7 7.16 -2.21 -11.04
CA ARG A 7 5.82 -2.66 -10.71
C ARG A 7 5.87 -4.04 -10.04
N GLU A 8 6.69 -4.93 -10.53
CA GLU A 8 6.84 -6.25 -9.95
C GLU A 8 7.43 -6.18 -8.55
N ALA A 9 8.41 -5.29 -8.35
CA ALA A 9 9.01 -5.11 -7.03
C ALA A 9 7.98 -4.57 -6.03
N VAL A 10 7.15 -3.63 -6.46
CA VAL A 10 6.10 -3.08 -5.61
C VAL A 10 5.08 -4.16 -5.27
N ALA A 11 4.66 -4.95 -6.24
CA ALA A 11 3.72 -6.03 -6.01
C ALA A 11 4.26 -7.04 -5.00
N ARG A 12 5.54 -7.36 -5.10
CA ARG A 12 6.18 -8.28 -4.18
C ARG A 12 6.21 -7.72 -2.76
N ASP A 13 6.57 -6.45 -2.63
CA ASP A 13 6.59 -5.81 -1.32
C ASP A 13 5.21 -5.79 -0.68
N LEU A 14 4.18 -5.45 -1.44
CA LEU A 14 2.82 -5.42 -0.91
C LEU A 14 2.39 -6.80 -0.44
N LYS A 15 2.71 -7.83 -1.20
CA LYS A 15 2.36 -9.19 -0.82
C LYS A 15 3.09 -9.61 0.46
N ARG A 16 4.37 -9.28 0.56
CA ARG A 16 5.15 -9.62 1.75
C ARG A 16 4.67 -8.87 2.98
N LEU A 17 4.23 -7.64 2.80
CA LEU A 17 3.65 -6.88 3.91
C LEU A 17 2.37 -7.54 4.40
N GLU A 18 1.53 -8.02 3.49
CA GLU A 18 0.30 -8.72 3.87
C GLU A 18 0.61 -9.99 4.65
N GLN A 19 1.67 -10.66 4.29
CA GLN A 19 2.05 -11.93 4.91
C GLN A 19 2.88 -11.75 6.18
N GLY A 20 3.26 -10.50 6.47
CA GLY A 20 4.07 -10.22 7.65
C GLY A 20 5.53 -10.62 7.49
N GLU A 21 5.99 -10.80 6.26
CA GLU A 21 7.36 -11.22 5.99
C GLU A 21 8.36 -10.08 6.09
N ILE A 22 7.91 -8.85 5.86
CA ILE A 22 8.78 -7.67 5.97
C ILE A 22 8.09 -6.64 6.85
N GLY A 23 8.90 -5.78 7.47
CA GLY A 23 8.39 -4.76 8.39
C GLY A 23 7.83 -3.56 7.65
N VAL A 24 6.75 -3.02 8.19
CA VAL A 24 6.09 -1.85 7.60
C VAL A 24 7.00 -0.62 7.66
N VAL A 25 7.59 -0.35 8.81
CA VAL A 25 8.40 0.87 8.97
C VAL A 25 9.62 0.82 8.06
N GLU A 26 10.30 -0.32 8.02
CA GLU A 26 11.48 -0.47 7.17
C GLU A 26 11.14 -0.31 5.69
N THR A 27 10.03 -0.92 5.27
CA THR A 27 9.60 -0.83 3.88
C THR A 27 9.22 0.61 3.53
N ALA A 28 8.49 1.26 4.43
CA ALA A 28 8.07 2.64 4.22
C ALA A 28 9.26 3.58 4.08
N GLN A 29 10.28 3.38 4.93
CA GLN A 29 11.48 4.20 4.86
C GLN A 29 12.23 3.98 3.55
N ARG A 30 12.32 2.72 3.12
CA ARG A 30 12.98 2.40 1.87
C ARG A 30 12.26 3.04 0.69
N TRP A 31 10.92 2.96 0.68
CA TRP A 31 10.13 3.56 -0.38
C TRP A 31 10.25 5.10 -0.36
N ALA A 32 10.19 5.69 0.81
CA ALA A 32 10.20 7.15 0.94
C ALA A 32 11.54 7.75 0.55
N ASN A 33 12.63 7.04 0.80
CA ASN A 33 13.97 7.54 0.52
C ASN A 33 14.43 7.27 -0.92
N ASP A 34 13.63 6.54 -1.69
CA ASP A 34 13.95 6.20 -3.05
C ASP A 34 13.52 7.36 -3.96
N GLU A 35 14.36 7.70 -4.94
CA GLU A 35 13.95 8.72 -5.92
C GLU A 35 12.76 8.26 -6.74
N LEU A 36 12.44 6.97 -6.71
CA LEU A 36 11.29 6.42 -7.42
C LEU A 36 10.06 6.33 -6.54
N ALA A 37 10.02 7.04 -5.41
CA ALA A 37 8.91 6.96 -4.47
C ALA A 37 7.56 7.23 -5.13
N ASP A 38 7.48 8.27 -5.95
CA ASP A 38 6.24 8.59 -6.65
C ASP A 38 5.81 7.46 -7.57
N ALA A 39 6.74 6.91 -8.33
CA ALA A 39 6.45 5.81 -9.24
C ALA A 39 6.02 4.56 -8.49
N ARG A 40 6.65 4.28 -7.35
CA ARG A 40 6.24 3.14 -6.53
C ARG A 40 4.80 3.27 -6.06
N LEU A 41 4.45 4.46 -5.59
CA LEU A 41 3.07 4.70 -5.13
C LEU A 41 2.07 4.64 -6.26
N ARG A 42 2.46 5.11 -7.44
CA ARG A 42 1.60 5.01 -8.61
C ARG A 42 1.33 3.55 -8.96
N HIS A 43 2.37 2.72 -8.96
CA HIS A 43 2.20 1.29 -9.23
C HIS A 43 1.37 0.63 -8.14
N ALA A 44 1.60 1.01 -6.87
CA ALA A 44 0.83 0.45 -5.77
C ALA A 44 -0.66 0.77 -5.92
N ALA A 45 -0.97 2.01 -6.28
CA ALA A 45 -2.36 2.41 -6.50
C ALA A 45 -2.98 1.61 -7.65
N ASP A 46 -2.23 1.45 -8.75
CA ASP A 46 -2.71 0.67 -9.88
C ASP A 46 -2.97 -0.78 -9.51
N LEU A 47 -2.10 -1.35 -8.69
CA LEU A 47 -2.27 -2.74 -8.25
C LEU A 47 -3.51 -2.90 -7.37
N ALA A 48 -3.77 -1.92 -6.51
CA ALA A 48 -4.98 -1.93 -5.69
C ALA A 48 -6.22 -1.88 -6.58
N LEU A 49 -6.17 -1.05 -7.61
CA LEU A 49 -7.27 -0.91 -8.55
C LEU A 49 -7.51 -2.23 -9.31
N GLU A 50 -6.43 -2.90 -9.71
CA GLU A 50 -6.53 -4.20 -10.35
C GLU A 50 -7.19 -5.23 -9.46
N GLN A 51 -6.79 -5.26 -8.19
CA GLN A 51 -7.41 -6.19 -7.25
C GLN A 51 -8.89 -5.89 -7.08
N ALA A 52 -9.24 -4.61 -7.01
CA ALA A 52 -10.64 -4.21 -6.89
C ALA A 52 -11.45 -4.72 -8.08
N GLY A 53 -10.88 -4.62 -9.28
CA GLY A 53 -11.53 -5.11 -10.47
C GLY A 53 -11.76 -6.61 -10.46
N ARG A 54 -10.81 -7.37 -9.93
CA ARG A 54 -10.96 -8.83 -9.84
C ARG A 54 -11.99 -9.25 -8.82
N ILE A 55 -12.05 -8.52 -7.70
CA ILE A 55 -13.00 -8.84 -6.63
C ILE A 55 -14.41 -8.51 -7.09
N GLY A 56 -14.58 -7.37 -7.75
CA GLY A 56 -15.89 -6.91 -8.19
C GLY A 56 -16.84 -6.81 -7.02
N LEU A 57 -18.07 -7.28 -7.20
CA LEU A 57 -19.09 -7.17 -6.19
C LEU A 57 -19.16 -8.37 -5.24
N THR A 58 -18.23 -9.30 -5.36
CA THR A 58 -18.26 -10.50 -4.51
C THR A 58 -17.88 -10.21 -3.07
N ASP A 59 -17.12 -9.14 -2.84
CA ASP A 59 -16.71 -8.75 -1.49
C ASP A 59 -16.73 -7.23 -1.39
N PRO A 60 -17.92 -6.65 -1.15
CA PRO A 60 -18.04 -5.20 -1.11
C PRO A 60 -17.17 -4.51 -0.06
N ALA A 61 -16.99 -5.15 1.10
CA ALA A 61 -16.17 -4.56 2.16
C ALA A 61 -14.71 -4.44 1.72
N ARG A 62 -14.19 -5.48 1.09
CA ARG A 62 -12.82 -5.46 0.63
C ARG A 62 -12.66 -4.50 -0.54
N LEU A 63 -13.64 -4.46 -1.44
CA LEU A 63 -13.64 -3.52 -2.54
C LEU A 63 -13.56 -2.09 -2.03
N ASN A 64 -14.34 -1.78 -1.01
CA ASN A 64 -14.35 -0.45 -0.42
C ASN A 64 -13.00 -0.10 0.22
N LYS A 65 -12.39 -1.06 0.89
CA LYS A 65 -11.07 -0.86 1.48
C LYS A 65 -10.01 -0.58 0.41
N LEU A 66 -10.06 -1.31 -0.68
CA LEU A 66 -9.12 -1.10 -1.77
C LEU A 66 -9.29 0.27 -2.42
N ALA A 67 -10.54 0.71 -2.58
CA ALA A 67 -10.81 2.03 -3.13
C ALA A 67 -10.31 3.13 -2.21
N THR A 68 -10.53 2.98 -0.91
CA THR A 68 -10.05 3.93 0.09
C THR A 68 -8.52 3.97 0.09
N TRP A 69 -7.89 2.82 0.00
CA TRP A 69 -6.44 2.74 -0.01
C TRP A 69 -5.86 3.36 -1.29
N PHE A 70 -6.52 3.14 -2.42
CA PHE A 70 -6.13 3.77 -3.69
C PHE A 70 -6.09 5.29 -3.54
N ASP A 71 -7.15 5.87 -2.95
CA ASP A 71 -7.20 7.31 -2.72
C ASP A 71 -6.09 7.76 -1.78
N ALA A 72 -5.84 6.99 -0.72
CA ALA A 72 -4.78 7.33 0.23
C ALA A 72 -3.41 7.28 -0.43
N ALA A 73 -3.17 6.32 -1.31
CA ALA A 73 -1.91 6.23 -2.03
C ALA A 73 -1.69 7.46 -2.90
N ASN A 74 -2.74 7.91 -3.58
CA ASN A 74 -2.63 9.10 -4.42
C ASN A 74 -2.42 10.37 -3.60
N ARG A 75 -3.05 10.47 -2.44
CA ARG A 75 -2.81 11.61 -1.54
C ARG A 75 -1.38 11.61 -1.03
N THR A 76 -0.83 10.43 -0.75
CA THR A 76 0.56 10.33 -0.31
C THR A 76 1.51 10.78 -1.42
N ARG A 77 1.19 10.46 -2.67
CA ARG A 77 1.97 10.95 -3.80
C ARG A 77 2.02 12.47 -3.83
N ASP A 78 0.88 13.11 -3.57
CA ASP A 78 0.82 14.58 -3.54
C ASP A 78 1.69 15.13 -2.43
N LEU A 79 1.75 14.45 -1.28
CA LEU A 79 2.57 14.89 -0.16
C LEU A 79 4.06 14.82 -0.47
N LEU A 80 4.48 13.96 -1.40
CA LEU A 80 5.89 13.87 -1.78
C LEU A 80 6.42 15.16 -2.38
N ARG A 81 5.53 16.02 -2.84
CA ARG A 81 5.90 17.30 -3.45
C ARG A 81 5.98 18.43 -2.44
N THR A 82 5.69 18.15 -1.18
CA THR A 82 5.66 19.16 -0.14
C THR A 82 6.80 18.93 0.83
N THR A 83 6.91 19.83 1.83
CA THR A 83 7.91 19.69 2.87
C THR A 83 7.42 18.81 4.03
N VAL A 84 6.23 18.24 3.90
CA VAL A 84 5.67 17.34 4.90
C VAL A 84 6.51 16.06 4.98
N ARG A 85 6.54 15.45 6.15
CA ARG A 85 7.27 14.20 6.38
C ARG A 85 6.63 13.07 5.59
N ALA A 86 7.12 12.86 4.39
CA ALA A 86 6.58 11.83 3.50
C ALA A 86 6.81 10.43 4.07
N ASP A 87 7.89 10.24 4.82
CA ASP A 87 8.16 8.94 5.43
C ASP A 87 7.07 8.52 6.40
N LEU A 88 6.53 9.46 7.19
CA LEU A 88 5.44 9.15 8.11
C LEU A 88 4.15 8.83 7.37
N ALA A 89 3.86 9.58 6.31
CA ALA A 89 2.69 9.29 5.50
C ALA A 89 2.81 7.92 4.85
N MET A 90 4.01 7.56 4.43
CA MET A 90 4.27 6.26 3.83
C MET A 90 4.05 5.13 4.84
N VAL A 91 4.51 5.34 6.09
CA VAL A 91 4.28 4.34 7.15
C VAL A 91 2.79 4.12 7.36
N GLU A 92 2.02 5.19 7.46
CA GLU A 92 0.58 5.08 7.65
C GLU A 92 -0.10 4.34 6.51
N LEU A 93 0.33 4.64 5.28
CA LEU A 93 -0.24 4.00 4.10
C LEU A 93 0.03 2.50 4.11
N LEU A 94 1.26 2.11 4.37
CA LEU A 94 1.62 0.69 4.36
C LEU A 94 1.08 -0.06 5.57
N LEU A 95 0.91 0.64 6.70
CA LEU A 95 0.23 0.05 7.85
C LEU A 95 -1.21 -0.29 7.50
N ALA A 96 -1.88 0.62 6.80
CA ALA A 96 -3.27 0.38 6.39
C ALA A 96 -3.35 -0.83 5.47
N TRP A 97 -2.38 -0.98 4.58
CA TRP A 97 -2.34 -2.14 3.69
C TRP A 97 -2.12 -3.43 4.47
N ALA A 98 -1.05 -3.47 5.26
CA ALA A 98 -0.67 -4.68 5.99
C ALA A 98 -1.66 -5.02 7.07
N GLY A 99 -2.26 -4.01 7.70
CA GLY A 99 -3.15 -4.20 8.81
C GLY A 99 -4.58 -4.58 8.44
N SER A 100 -4.93 -4.45 7.15
CA SER A 100 -6.34 -4.65 6.78
C SER A 100 -6.84 -6.04 7.16
N ASP A 101 -6.07 -7.09 6.93
CA ASP A 101 -6.46 -8.45 7.31
C ASP A 101 -5.92 -8.83 8.67
N ARG A 102 -4.68 -8.47 8.95
CA ARG A 102 -4.04 -8.84 10.21
C ARG A 102 -4.67 -8.12 11.38
N GLY A 103 -5.01 -6.85 11.19
CA GLY A 103 -5.71 -6.10 12.22
C GLY A 103 -7.04 -6.73 12.57
N ARG A 104 -7.75 -7.19 11.57
CA ARG A 104 -9.03 -7.86 11.78
C ARG A 104 -8.85 -9.16 12.57
N ALA A 105 -7.84 -9.94 12.22
CA ALA A 105 -7.55 -11.20 12.92
C ALA A 105 -7.21 -10.95 14.38
N VAL A 106 -6.42 -9.92 14.65
CA VAL A 106 -6.07 -9.56 16.03
C VAL A 106 -7.32 -9.12 16.78
N GLY A 107 -8.15 -8.31 16.14
CA GLY A 107 -9.41 -7.88 16.74
C GLY A 107 -10.31 -9.06 17.08
N ALA A 108 -10.39 -10.01 16.17
CA ALA A 108 -11.21 -11.21 16.40
C ALA A 108 -10.73 -12.01 17.60
N ARG A 109 -9.42 -12.13 17.76
CA ARG A 109 -8.89 -12.87 18.90
C ARG A 109 -9.16 -12.18 20.22
N ARG A 110 -9.16 -10.88 20.20
CA ARG A 110 -9.44 -10.12 21.41
C ARG A 110 -10.91 -10.16 21.79
N GLY A 111 -11.74 -10.23 20.77
CA GLY A 111 -13.16 -10.34 20.99
C GLY A 111 -13.51 -11.63 21.61
#